data_1a987b11338b55d35fdeb5108381f0dd
#
_entry.id   1a987b11338b55d35fdeb5108381f0dd
#
_cell.length_a   1.000
_cell.length_b   1.000
_cell.length_c   1.000
_cell.angle_alpha   90.00
_cell.angle_beta   90.00
_cell.angle_gamma   90.00
#
_symmetry.space_group_name_H-M   'P 1'
#
loop_
_entity.id
_entity.type
_entity.pdbx_description
1 polymer ?
#
loop_
_entity_poly.entity_id
_entity_poly.type
_entity_poly.pdbx_seq_one_letter_code
_entity_poly.pdbx_strand_id
1 'polypeptide(L)'
;MKTTIKTYLTVIALTVTVAGCGGGAPAGTTNAGNQAVVVVPGTGAQGSLELGAAISTPDDTAAHRFLTRATFGPTLETVDSLKQQTPVDWITDQMALPPTYMSQRLAEANSRWAQYVNVWWRTSIEAPDQLRQRVAFALSEILVISGNAALGDEQPGLANYYDILVDHAFGNYRDLMEAITLNPMMGEYLSMKGNRKPDPTSNIRPDENFARELLQLFTIGLEQLNQDGSVKRDANGIALPTYDQNTVEAFAHVFTGWHFDNAEDFRWANNTDYITPMRAFEDFHDKGSKELLNGFVVPANQSAAEDLKMALDNVFNHPNVGPFISEQLIKRLVTSNPSPQYISDVAGVFNDNGNGTRGSLASVVSAILLHDEALNGHALAPNTFGKLKEPVLRVTALWRAFMPDNIHRDFNYSFAANELNQAPLNANSVFNFFTPFFSQPGVIRESNLVSPEFEIHDETSIITITNRLLANSLWSHNAKYESDEQRIAININRELEFGENLEALIDHLDRVLLGGTMSDELRQEALRLMNSRDYSWAASQRIVEAIFLISTSPEAAVQL
;
A
#
# COMPACT_ATOMS: atom_id res chain seq x y z
N MET A 1 -53.45 -5.26 -12.55
CA MET A 1 -52.81 -6.56 -12.73
C MET A 1 -51.34 -6.39 -12.35
N LYS A 2 -51.01 -6.82 -11.13
CA LYS A 2 -49.60 -6.75 -10.61
C LYS A 2 -48.95 -8.07 -10.96
N THR A 3 -47.90 -8.01 -11.79
CA THR A 3 -47.08 -9.18 -12.12
C THR A 3 -45.78 -9.05 -11.32
N THR A 4 -45.64 -9.90 -10.32
CA THR A 4 -44.48 -10.01 -9.45
C THR A 4 -43.44 -10.88 -10.17
N ILE A 5 -42.30 -10.30 -10.57
CA ILE A 5 -41.17 -11.05 -11.07
C ILE A 5 -40.33 -11.45 -9.86
N LYS A 6 -40.27 -12.75 -9.59
CA LYS A 6 -39.32 -13.34 -8.63
C LYS A 6 -37.98 -13.54 -9.36
N THR A 7 -37.00 -12.75 -8.98
CA THR A 7 -35.60 -12.95 -9.42
C THR A 7 -34.97 -14.01 -8.51
N TYR A 8 -34.58 -15.13 -9.08
CA TYR A 8 -33.73 -16.12 -8.41
C TYR A 8 -32.30 -15.67 -8.48
N LEU A 9 -31.71 -15.35 -7.34
CA LEU A 9 -30.25 -15.17 -7.23
C LEU A 9 -29.59 -16.57 -7.16
N THR A 10 -28.82 -16.90 -8.16
CA THR A 10 -27.96 -18.07 -8.15
C THR A 10 -26.58 -17.64 -7.62
N VAL A 11 -26.23 -18.10 -6.44
CA VAL A 11 -24.87 -17.96 -5.90
C VAL A 11 -23.98 -18.94 -6.66
N ILE A 12 -23.09 -18.44 -7.53
CA ILE A 12 -22.08 -19.26 -8.19
C ILE A 12 -20.86 -19.25 -7.27
N ALA A 13 -20.73 -20.30 -6.45
CA ALA A 13 -19.46 -20.63 -5.80
C ALA A 13 -18.63 -21.43 -6.80
N LEU A 14 -17.62 -20.79 -7.39
CA LEU A 14 -16.64 -21.46 -8.25
C LEU A 14 -15.61 -22.15 -7.35
N THR A 15 -15.79 -23.44 -7.12
CA THR A 15 -14.76 -24.30 -6.52
C THR A 15 -13.86 -24.83 -7.64
N VAL A 16 -12.66 -24.31 -7.73
CA VAL A 16 -11.62 -24.87 -8.60
C VAL A 16 -10.89 -25.97 -7.86
N THR A 17 -11.23 -27.23 -8.17
CA THR A 17 -10.47 -28.40 -7.73
C THR A 17 -9.29 -28.64 -8.65
N VAL A 18 -8.08 -28.38 -8.17
CA VAL A 18 -6.84 -28.77 -8.85
C VAL A 18 -6.51 -30.19 -8.45
N ALA A 19 -6.60 -31.13 -9.37
CA ALA A 19 -6.12 -32.49 -9.21
C ALA A 19 -4.59 -32.51 -9.35
N GLY A 20 -3.88 -32.73 -8.25
CA GLY A 20 -2.42 -32.90 -8.24
C GLY A 20 -2.01 -34.33 -8.46
N CYS A 21 -1.10 -34.55 -9.40
CA CYS A 21 -0.32 -35.79 -9.52
C CYS A 21 0.92 -35.71 -8.61
N GLY A 22 1.18 -36.78 -7.89
CA GLY A 22 2.11 -36.83 -6.77
C GLY A 22 3.60 -36.87 -7.14
N GLY A 23 4.39 -36.40 -6.20
CA GLY A 23 5.84 -36.59 -6.06
C GLY A 23 6.25 -36.16 -4.67
N GLY A 24 6.67 -37.11 -3.84
CA GLY A 24 6.90 -36.94 -2.41
C GLY A 24 8.12 -36.10 -2.07
N ALA A 25 7.98 -35.27 -1.03
CA ALA A 25 9.04 -34.69 -0.22
C ALA A 25 8.52 -34.40 1.20
N PRO A 26 9.36 -34.18 2.23
CA PRO A 26 9.04 -34.46 3.63
C PRO A 26 8.18 -33.40 4.30
N ALA A 27 7.52 -33.82 5.39
CA ALA A 27 6.54 -33.09 6.16
C ALA A 27 7.02 -31.73 6.67
N GLY A 28 6.48 -30.68 6.04
CA GLY A 28 6.40 -29.33 6.57
C GLY A 28 4.94 -29.03 6.91
N THR A 29 4.71 -28.35 7.99
CA THR A 29 3.41 -27.97 8.55
C THR A 29 2.48 -27.41 7.47
N THR A 30 1.36 -28.09 7.24
CA THR A 30 0.32 -27.66 6.32
C THR A 30 -0.40 -26.43 6.90
N ASN A 31 -0.11 -25.26 6.38
CA ASN A 31 -1.04 -24.16 6.44
C ASN A 31 -2.28 -24.55 5.61
N ALA A 32 -3.43 -24.65 6.29
CA ALA A 32 -4.72 -24.78 5.63
C ALA A 32 -4.92 -23.53 4.74
N GLY A 33 -4.86 -23.73 3.43
CA GLY A 33 -4.91 -22.65 2.46
C GLY A 33 -6.17 -21.79 2.65
N ASN A 34 -5.96 -20.54 3.02
CA ASN A 34 -6.94 -19.49 2.85
C ASN A 34 -7.14 -19.31 1.34
N GLN A 35 -8.19 -19.88 0.79
CA GLN A 35 -8.63 -19.52 -0.55
C GLN A 35 -9.09 -18.06 -0.49
N ALA A 36 -8.44 -17.19 -1.26
CA ALA A 36 -8.86 -15.81 -1.39
C ALA A 36 -10.29 -15.79 -1.96
N VAL A 37 -11.24 -15.37 -1.14
CA VAL A 37 -12.63 -15.18 -1.56
C VAL A 37 -12.76 -13.74 -2.00
N VAL A 38 -12.96 -13.52 -3.30
CA VAL A 38 -13.33 -12.20 -3.82
C VAL A 38 -14.76 -11.91 -3.35
N VAL A 39 -14.90 -10.99 -2.41
CA VAL A 39 -16.21 -10.51 -1.95
C VAL A 39 -16.61 -9.36 -2.84
N VAL A 40 -17.67 -9.57 -3.62
CA VAL A 40 -18.31 -8.48 -4.36
C VAL A 40 -19.21 -7.74 -3.38
N PRO A 41 -18.99 -6.45 -3.09
CA PRO A 41 -19.82 -5.68 -2.19
C PRO A 41 -21.31 -5.73 -2.61
N GLY A 42 -22.24 -5.95 -1.66
CA GLY A 42 -23.69 -5.89 -1.92
C GLY A 42 -24.50 -7.16 -1.68
N THR A 43 -23.89 -8.26 -1.21
CA THR A 43 -24.65 -9.49 -0.91
C THR A 43 -25.07 -9.64 0.55
N GLY A 44 -24.74 -8.69 1.44
CA GLY A 44 -25.16 -8.66 2.84
C GLY A 44 -26.11 -7.49 3.12
N ALA A 45 -27.21 -7.78 3.80
CA ALA A 45 -28.36 -6.95 4.08
C ALA A 45 -28.11 -5.43 4.26
N GLN A 46 -28.82 -4.62 3.44
CA GLN A 46 -28.98 -3.17 3.46
C GLN A 46 -27.91 -2.33 2.74
N GLY A 47 -28.03 -2.29 1.43
CA GLY A 47 -27.43 -1.30 0.55
C GLY A 47 -27.40 -1.88 -0.87
N SER A 48 -28.17 -1.32 -1.78
CA SER A 48 -28.13 -1.69 -3.19
C SER A 48 -26.90 -1.11 -3.84
N LEU A 49 -25.76 -1.80 -3.72
CA LEU A 49 -24.59 -1.51 -4.55
C LEU A 49 -24.91 -1.92 -5.98
N GLU A 50 -24.79 -0.96 -6.91
CA GLU A 50 -24.89 -1.29 -8.34
C GLU A 50 -23.61 -2.05 -8.76
N LEU A 51 -23.68 -3.37 -8.72
CA LEU A 51 -22.62 -4.29 -9.15
C LEU A 51 -22.24 -4.16 -10.64
N GLY A 52 -22.98 -3.35 -11.40
CA GLY A 52 -22.88 -3.31 -12.86
C GLY A 52 -21.47 -3.07 -13.40
N ALA A 53 -20.75 -2.09 -12.85
CA ALA A 53 -19.40 -1.75 -13.33
C ALA A 53 -18.33 -2.78 -12.91
N ALA A 54 -18.50 -3.45 -11.77
CA ALA A 54 -17.55 -4.45 -11.27
C ALA A 54 -17.58 -5.77 -12.06
N ILE A 55 -18.73 -6.11 -12.62
CA ILE A 55 -18.98 -7.37 -13.36
C ILE A 55 -19.13 -7.17 -14.88
N SER A 56 -18.87 -5.97 -15.39
CA SER A 56 -18.84 -5.68 -16.82
C SER A 56 -17.42 -5.39 -17.27
N THR A 57 -17.12 -5.67 -18.54
CA THR A 57 -15.83 -5.30 -19.14
C THR A 57 -15.74 -3.77 -19.25
N PRO A 58 -14.68 -3.13 -18.73
CA PRO A 58 -14.52 -1.69 -18.78
C PRO A 58 -14.12 -1.21 -20.18
N ASP A 59 -14.40 0.04 -20.50
CA ASP A 59 -13.78 0.75 -21.62
C ASP A 59 -12.32 1.15 -21.29
N ASP A 60 -11.63 1.79 -22.22
CA ASP A 60 -10.23 2.23 -22.07
C ASP A 60 -10.04 3.12 -20.83
N THR A 61 -10.91 4.09 -20.65
CA THR A 61 -10.82 5.07 -19.56
C THR A 61 -11.08 4.44 -18.19
N ALA A 62 -12.12 3.60 -18.10
CA ALA A 62 -12.43 2.88 -16.85
C ALA A 62 -11.33 1.87 -16.50
N ALA A 63 -10.79 1.15 -17.49
CA ALA A 63 -9.67 0.23 -17.30
C ALA A 63 -8.41 0.95 -16.82
N HIS A 64 -8.07 2.07 -17.45
CA HIS A 64 -6.92 2.88 -17.04
C HIS A 64 -7.07 3.41 -15.59
N ARG A 65 -8.24 3.95 -15.23
CA ARG A 65 -8.52 4.42 -13.87
C ARG A 65 -8.43 3.30 -12.84
N PHE A 66 -9.01 2.14 -13.12
CA PHE A 66 -8.95 0.97 -12.24
C PHE A 66 -7.50 0.54 -12.01
N LEU A 67 -6.72 0.37 -13.08
CA LEU A 67 -5.31 -0.06 -13.00
C LEU A 67 -4.41 0.99 -12.32
N THR A 68 -4.72 2.28 -12.44
CA THR A 68 -4.01 3.34 -11.71
C THR A 68 -4.09 3.15 -10.20
N ARG A 69 -5.22 2.66 -9.67
CA ARG A 69 -5.41 2.38 -8.24
C ARG A 69 -4.82 1.05 -7.81
N ALA A 70 -4.95 0.04 -8.68
CA ALA A 70 -4.64 -1.35 -8.37
C ALA A 70 -3.18 -1.75 -8.66
N THR A 71 -2.39 -0.89 -9.33
CA THR A 71 -1.02 -1.16 -9.76
C THR A 71 -0.10 0.04 -9.51
N PHE A 72 1.19 -0.09 -9.84
CA PHE A 72 2.13 1.03 -9.88
C PHE A 72 2.05 1.88 -11.17
N GLY A 73 1.01 1.73 -11.92
CA GLY A 73 0.70 2.43 -13.17
C GLY A 73 0.27 1.46 -14.27
N PRO A 74 -0.76 1.81 -15.04
CA PRO A 74 -1.20 1.01 -16.19
C PRO A 74 -0.14 0.97 -17.29
N THR A 75 -0.16 -0.11 -18.09
CA THR A 75 0.49 -0.17 -19.40
C THR A 75 -0.59 -0.36 -20.46
N LEU A 76 -0.32 -0.07 -21.72
CA LEU A 76 -1.30 -0.32 -22.78
C LEU A 76 -1.74 -1.78 -22.83
N GLU A 77 -0.78 -2.70 -22.63
CA GLU A 77 -1.04 -4.14 -22.64
C GLU A 77 -1.95 -4.54 -21.48
N THR A 78 -1.78 -3.96 -20.29
CA THR A 78 -2.63 -4.24 -19.12
C THR A 78 -4.02 -3.62 -19.27
N VAL A 79 -4.14 -2.44 -19.89
CA VAL A 79 -5.43 -1.81 -20.23
C VAL A 79 -6.17 -2.68 -21.26
N ASP A 80 -5.51 -3.07 -22.36
CA ASP A 80 -6.13 -3.91 -23.39
C ASP A 80 -6.51 -5.30 -22.86
N SER A 81 -5.76 -5.86 -21.93
CA SER A 81 -6.09 -7.11 -21.24
C SER A 81 -7.32 -6.96 -20.35
N LEU A 82 -7.40 -5.90 -19.54
CA LEU A 82 -8.55 -5.69 -18.64
C LEU A 82 -9.85 -5.46 -19.40
N LYS A 83 -9.81 -4.86 -20.58
CA LYS A 83 -10.98 -4.70 -21.45
C LYS A 83 -11.58 -6.02 -21.95
N GLN A 84 -10.89 -7.14 -21.80
CA GLN A 84 -11.37 -8.47 -22.21
C GLN A 84 -11.95 -9.28 -21.04
N GLN A 85 -11.90 -8.74 -19.82
CA GLN A 85 -12.38 -9.40 -18.60
C GLN A 85 -13.02 -8.38 -17.63
N THR A 86 -13.69 -8.88 -16.60
CA THR A 86 -14.26 -7.99 -15.58
C THR A 86 -13.19 -7.58 -14.56
N PRO A 87 -13.34 -6.45 -13.84
CA PRO A 87 -12.48 -6.12 -12.69
C PRO A 87 -12.42 -7.22 -11.63
N VAL A 88 -13.53 -7.95 -11.41
CA VAL A 88 -13.58 -9.10 -10.48
C VAL A 88 -12.66 -10.23 -10.93
N ASP A 89 -12.72 -10.59 -12.23
CA ASP A 89 -11.86 -11.65 -12.79
C ASP A 89 -10.38 -11.24 -12.70
N TRP A 90 -10.08 -9.98 -13.07
CA TRP A 90 -8.72 -9.45 -12.99
C TRP A 90 -8.14 -9.51 -11.57
N ILE A 91 -8.92 -9.09 -10.55
CA ILE A 91 -8.49 -9.19 -9.13
C ILE A 91 -8.21 -10.64 -8.77
N THR A 92 -9.10 -11.56 -9.18
CA THR A 92 -8.96 -13.00 -8.91
C THR A 92 -7.67 -13.55 -9.50
N ASP A 93 -7.39 -13.21 -10.77
CA ASP A 93 -6.17 -13.62 -11.46
C ASP A 93 -4.92 -13.05 -10.77
N GLN A 94 -4.94 -11.77 -10.41
CA GLN A 94 -3.83 -11.12 -9.70
C GLN A 94 -3.55 -11.73 -8.32
N MET A 95 -4.59 -12.08 -7.58
CA MET A 95 -4.44 -12.74 -6.27
C MET A 95 -3.87 -14.15 -6.39
N ALA A 96 -4.11 -14.83 -7.51
CA ALA A 96 -3.59 -16.17 -7.78
C ALA A 96 -2.11 -16.19 -8.20
N LEU A 97 -1.52 -15.05 -8.58
CA LEU A 97 -0.11 -14.98 -8.97
C LEU A 97 0.80 -15.26 -7.76
N PRO A 98 1.93 -15.97 -7.98
CA PRO A 98 2.93 -16.14 -6.94
C PRO A 98 3.52 -14.78 -6.53
N PRO A 99 3.91 -14.61 -5.26
CA PRO A 99 4.53 -13.37 -4.80
C PRO A 99 5.92 -13.15 -5.40
N THR A 100 6.25 -11.90 -5.69
CA THR A 100 7.59 -11.46 -6.07
C THR A 100 8.27 -10.88 -4.83
N TYR A 101 9.36 -11.52 -4.37
CA TYR A 101 10.05 -11.15 -3.15
C TYR A 101 11.24 -10.23 -3.39
N MET A 102 11.35 -9.19 -2.56
CA MET A 102 12.49 -8.26 -2.56
C MET A 102 13.77 -8.94 -2.06
N SER A 103 13.70 -9.78 -1.04
CA SER A 103 14.86 -10.51 -0.49
C SER A 103 15.52 -11.39 -1.55
N GLN A 104 14.72 -12.10 -2.38
CA GLN A 104 15.24 -12.89 -3.48
C GLN A 104 15.95 -12.01 -4.51
N ARG A 105 15.31 -10.92 -4.95
CA ARG A 105 15.90 -10.00 -5.93
C ARG A 105 17.14 -9.29 -5.40
N LEU A 106 17.18 -8.98 -4.10
CA LEU A 106 18.35 -8.41 -3.45
C LEU A 106 19.52 -9.40 -3.43
N ALA A 107 19.27 -10.68 -3.17
CA ALA A 107 20.30 -11.73 -3.23
C ALA A 107 20.83 -11.97 -4.64
N GLU A 108 20.02 -11.73 -5.69
CA GLU A 108 20.42 -11.84 -7.09
C GLU A 108 21.26 -10.64 -7.58
N ALA A 109 21.21 -9.52 -6.87
CA ALA A 109 21.96 -8.31 -7.22
C ALA A 109 23.46 -8.52 -6.93
N ASN A 110 24.29 -8.36 -7.96
CA ASN A 110 25.75 -8.60 -7.87
C ASN A 110 26.54 -7.42 -7.34
N SER A 111 25.88 -6.29 -7.06
CA SER A 111 26.54 -5.06 -6.62
C SER A 111 26.70 -5.02 -5.11
N ARG A 112 27.91 -4.65 -4.64
CA ARG A 112 28.10 -4.30 -3.22
C ARG A 112 27.27 -3.09 -2.76
N TRP A 113 26.63 -2.40 -3.70
CA TRP A 113 25.74 -1.26 -3.50
C TRP A 113 24.27 -1.68 -3.66
N ALA A 114 23.98 -3.00 -3.67
CA ALA A 114 22.62 -3.49 -3.70
C ALA A 114 21.87 -2.97 -2.48
N GLN A 115 20.90 -2.11 -2.74
CA GLN A 115 20.02 -1.54 -1.73
C GLN A 115 18.59 -2.00 -1.98
N TYR A 116 17.86 -2.29 -0.89
CA TYR A 116 16.46 -2.70 -0.99
C TYR A 116 15.62 -1.68 -1.79
N VAL A 117 15.92 -0.38 -1.68
CA VAL A 117 15.20 0.68 -2.40
C VAL A 117 15.30 0.52 -3.92
N ASN A 118 16.48 0.15 -4.43
CA ASN A 118 16.68 -0.08 -5.86
C ASN A 118 15.92 -1.33 -6.34
N VAL A 119 15.94 -2.38 -5.51
CA VAL A 119 15.15 -3.60 -5.76
C VAL A 119 13.65 -3.31 -5.74
N TRP A 120 13.20 -2.46 -4.83
CA TRP A 120 11.81 -2.04 -4.76
C TRP A 120 11.36 -1.33 -6.04
N TRP A 121 12.15 -0.34 -6.53
CA TRP A 121 11.85 0.36 -7.79
C TRP A 121 11.72 -0.63 -8.95
N ARG A 122 12.70 -1.52 -9.06
CA ARG A 122 12.69 -2.55 -10.09
C ARG A 122 11.47 -3.47 -9.96
N THR A 123 11.13 -3.91 -8.75
CA THR A 123 9.97 -4.76 -8.48
C THR A 123 8.67 -4.06 -8.82
N SER A 124 8.50 -2.80 -8.45
CA SER A 124 7.30 -2.01 -8.75
C SER A 124 7.02 -1.88 -10.26
N ILE A 125 8.08 -1.91 -11.09
CA ILE A 125 7.96 -1.81 -12.55
C ILE A 125 7.69 -3.17 -13.19
N GLU A 126 8.47 -4.20 -12.83
CA GLU A 126 8.53 -5.48 -13.54
C GLU A 126 7.64 -6.58 -12.97
N ALA A 127 7.31 -6.54 -11.68
CA ALA A 127 6.63 -7.66 -11.03
C ALA A 127 5.26 -7.95 -11.68
N PRO A 128 4.93 -9.22 -11.97
CA PRO A 128 3.64 -9.56 -12.55
C PRO A 128 2.49 -9.45 -11.54
N ASP A 129 2.76 -9.64 -10.25
CA ASP A 129 1.83 -9.58 -9.14
C ASP A 129 1.57 -8.13 -8.66
N GLN A 130 1.25 -7.25 -9.60
CA GLN A 130 1.14 -5.80 -9.39
C GLN A 130 0.18 -5.42 -8.26
N LEU A 131 -0.99 -6.06 -8.17
CA LEU A 131 -1.95 -5.79 -7.10
C LEU A 131 -1.37 -6.12 -5.73
N ARG A 132 -0.68 -7.25 -5.60
CA ARG A 132 -0.01 -7.66 -4.34
C ARG A 132 1.05 -6.63 -3.92
N GLN A 133 1.89 -6.22 -4.86
CA GLN A 133 2.94 -5.24 -4.61
C GLN A 133 2.36 -3.86 -4.24
N ARG A 134 1.27 -3.44 -4.89
CA ARG A 134 0.59 -2.16 -4.59
C ARG A 134 -0.08 -2.18 -3.21
N VAL A 135 -0.67 -3.32 -2.81
CA VAL A 135 -1.24 -3.49 -1.47
C VAL A 135 -0.13 -3.53 -0.41
N ALA A 136 0.97 -4.25 -0.66
CA ALA A 136 2.13 -4.26 0.23
C ALA A 136 2.71 -2.85 0.43
N PHE A 137 2.76 -2.03 -0.62
CA PHE A 137 3.17 -0.63 -0.51
C PHE A 137 2.21 0.17 0.37
N ALA A 138 0.88 0.03 0.19
CA ALA A 138 -0.10 0.69 1.04
C ALA A 138 0.00 0.25 2.52
N LEU A 139 0.26 -1.04 2.77
CA LEU A 139 0.51 -1.57 4.12
C LEU A 139 1.80 -1.02 4.72
N SER A 140 2.87 -0.85 3.93
CA SER A 140 4.14 -0.28 4.41
C SER A 140 4.03 1.18 4.88
N GLU A 141 3.00 1.88 4.43
CA GLU A 141 2.68 3.24 4.85
C GLU A 141 1.76 3.31 6.09
N ILE A 142 1.24 2.16 6.54
CA ILE A 142 0.50 2.02 7.80
C ILE A 142 1.42 1.41 8.86
N LEU A 143 2.08 0.31 8.52
CA LEU A 143 2.96 -0.49 9.38
C LEU A 143 4.41 -0.05 9.14
N VAL A 144 4.72 1.16 9.59
CA VAL A 144 5.93 1.87 9.21
C VAL A 144 7.15 1.36 9.98
N ILE A 145 8.21 1.02 9.25
CA ILE A 145 9.60 1.05 9.71
C ILE A 145 10.40 1.98 8.81
N SER A 146 11.59 2.38 9.24
CA SER A 146 12.43 3.26 8.42
C SER A 146 13.88 2.81 8.39
N GLY A 147 14.43 2.73 7.17
CA GLY A 147 15.86 2.58 6.91
C GLY A 147 16.65 3.87 7.14
N ASN A 148 16.02 4.96 7.52
CA ASN A 148 16.73 6.14 7.99
C ASN A 148 17.36 5.85 9.36
N ALA A 149 18.62 6.20 9.56
CA ALA A 149 19.39 5.92 10.77
C ALA A 149 19.83 4.43 10.92
N ALA A 150 19.69 3.82 12.12
CA ALA A 150 20.32 2.56 12.49
C ALA A 150 19.93 1.35 11.63
N LEU A 151 18.73 1.32 11.08
CA LEU A 151 18.25 0.20 10.26
C LEU A 151 18.72 0.28 8.80
N GLY A 152 19.29 1.40 8.38
CA GLY A 152 19.72 1.61 6.99
C GLY A 152 20.81 0.67 6.51
N ASP A 153 21.63 0.15 7.39
CA ASP A 153 22.68 -0.81 7.07
C ASP A 153 22.16 -2.25 6.96
N GLU A 154 20.94 -2.52 7.46
CA GLU A 154 20.34 -3.85 7.53
C GLU A 154 19.47 -4.15 6.29
N GLN A 155 20.08 -4.05 5.10
CA GLN A 155 19.40 -4.20 3.80
C GLN A 155 18.61 -5.51 3.66
N PRO A 156 19.13 -6.69 4.06
CA PRO A 156 18.36 -7.93 4.04
C PRO A 156 17.15 -7.92 4.99
N GLY A 157 17.30 -7.28 6.15
CA GLY A 157 16.21 -7.12 7.12
C GLY A 157 15.08 -6.24 6.58
N LEU A 158 15.41 -5.12 5.93
CA LEU A 158 14.44 -4.23 5.27
C LEU A 158 13.70 -4.96 4.14
N ALA A 159 14.41 -5.71 3.31
CA ALA A 159 13.82 -6.51 2.25
C ALA A 159 12.87 -7.61 2.81
N ASN A 160 13.31 -8.31 3.86
CA ASN A 160 12.49 -9.31 4.54
C ASN A 160 11.23 -8.72 5.19
N TYR A 161 11.35 -7.55 5.82
CA TYR A 161 10.17 -6.86 6.37
C TYR A 161 9.13 -6.55 5.29
N TYR A 162 9.58 -6.05 4.13
CA TYR A 162 8.67 -5.79 3.02
C TYR A 162 8.05 -7.08 2.47
N ASP A 163 8.82 -8.17 2.42
CA ASP A 163 8.32 -9.49 1.98
C ASP A 163 7.21 -10.03 2.90
N ILE A 164 7.25 -9.73 4.20
CA ILE A 164 6.14 -10.04 5.12
C ILE A 164 4.86 -9.31 4.69
N LEU A 165 4.96 -8.04 4.29
CA LEU A 165 3.81 -7.29 3.79
C LEU A 165 3.28 -7.86 2.46
N VAL A 166 4.17 -8.32 1.59
CA VAL A 166 3.84 -9.01 0.32
C VAL A 166 3.11 -10.33 0.59
N ASP A 167 3.60 -11.14 1.52
CA ASP A 167 2.98 -12.42 1.90
C ASP A 167 1.57 -12.23 2.46
N HIS A 168 1.41 -11.22 3.30
CA HIS A 168 0.15 -10.95 3.97
C HIS A 168 -0.77 -9.98 3.22
N ALA A 169 -0.40 -9.50 2.04
CA ALA A 169 -1.21 -8.54 1.27
C ALA A 169 -2.65 -9.01 1.01
N PHE A 170 -2.87 -10.33 0.92
CA PHE A 170 -4.17 -10.97 0.77
C PHE A 170 -4.47 -11.97 1.90
N GLY A 171 -3.71 -11.94 2.99
CA GLY A 171 -3.85 -12.79 4.16
C GLY A 171 -4.89 -12.27 5.16
N ASN A 172 -4.70 -12.64 6.43
CA ASN A 172 -5.50 -12.13 7.54
C ASN A 172 -4.73 -11.03 8.29
N TYR A 173 -5.40 -9.94 8.61
CA TYR A 173 -4.79 -8.81 9.30
C TYR A 173 -4.27 -9.19 10.70
N ARG A 174 -4.92 -10.15 11.39
CA ARG A 174 -4.44 -10.66 12.68
C ARG A 174 -3.09 -11.34 12.56
N ASP A 175 -2.91 -12.17 11.50
CA ASP A 175 -1.66 -12.88 11.25
C ASP A 175 -0.55 -11.90 10.84
N LEU A 176 -0.89 -10.88 10.03
CA LEU A 176 0.03 -9.79 9.70
C LEU A 176 0.49 -9.03 10.96
N MET A 177 -0.42 -8.68 11.87
CA MET A 177 -0.06 -8.03 13.13
C MET A 177 0.94 -8.87 13.95
N GLU A 178 0.76 -10.19 14.02
CA GLU A 178 1.70 -11.08 14.72
C GLU A 178 3.06 -11.14 14.02
N ALA A 179 3.06 -11.29 12.70
CA ALA A 179 4.29 -11.34 11.92
C ALA A 179 5.14 -10.07 12.07
N ILE A 180 4.53 -8.88 12.01
CA ILE A 180 5.26 -7.61 12.20
C ILE A 180 5.68 -7.39 13.65
N THR A 181 4.87 -7.81 14.64
CA THR A 181 5.20 -7.70 16.07
C THR A 181 6.46 -8.50 16.39
N LEU A 182 6.58 -9.69 15.85
CA LEU A 182 7.73 -10.56 16.07
C LEU A 182 8.91 -10.27 15.13
N ASN A 183 8.75 -9.39 14.15
CA ASN A 183 9.85 -9.05 13.24
C ASN A 183 10.90 -8.19 13.96
N PRO A 184 12.20 -8.57 13.92
CA PRO A 184 13.25 -7.87 14.65
C PRO A 184 13.54 -6.45 14.14
N MET A 185 13.24 -6.14 12.86
CA MET A 185 13.33 -4.77 12.33
C MET A 185 12.32 -3.85 13.03
N MET A 186 11.05 -4.29 13.16
CA MET A 186 10.03 -3.59 13.93
C MET A 186 10.39 -3.53 15.41
N GLY A 187 10.91 -4.65 15.97
CA GLY A 187 11.36 -4.71 17.36
C GLY A 187 12.45 -3.70 17.69
N GLU A 188 13.40 -3.46 16.77
CA GLU A 188 14.42 -2.42 16.90
C GLU A 188 13.80 -1.02 16.72
N TYR A 189 13.00 -0.83 15.67
CA TYR A 189 12.46 0.47 15.30
C TYR A 189 11.58 1.10 16.41
N LEU A 190 10.77 0.28 17.07
CA LEU A 190 9.86 0.73 18.14
C LEU A 190 10.24 0.20 19.52
N SER A 191 11.50 -0.19 19.74
CA SER A 191 12.06 -0.54 21.06
C SER A 191 11.40 -1.73 21.77
N MET A 192 10.71 -2.61 21.03
CA MET A 192 10.19 -3.86 21.61
C MET A 192 11.31 -4.87 21.87
N LYS A 193 12.30 -4.95 20.95
CA LYS A 193 13.46 -5.81 21.10
C LYS A 193 14.29 -5.38 22.30
N GLY A 194 14.57 -6.31 23.21
CA GLY A 194 15.32 -6.02 24.45
C GLY A 194 14.51 -5.35 25.55
N ASN A 195 13.21 -5.07 25.30
CA ASN A 195 12.31 -4.58 26.33
C ASN A 195 12.09 -5.64 27.42
N ARG A 196 12.17 -5.26 28.70
CA ARG A 196 12.16 -6.21 29.81
C ARG A 196 11.22 -5.80 30.94
N LYS A 197 10.81 -6.79 31.72
CA LYS A 197 9.98 -6.60 32.91
C LYS A 197 10.55 -5.55 33.86
N PRO A 198 9.70 -4.92 34.68
CA PRO A 198 10.14 -3.93 35.66
C PRO A 198 11.22 -4.47 36.60
N ASP A 199 12.21 -3.64 36.88
CA ASP A 199 13.19 -3.87 37.95
C ASP A 199 13.34 -2.58 38.78
N PRO A 200 12.65 -2.50 39.91
CA PRO A 200 12.71 -1.32 40.78
C PRO A 200 14.12 -1.04 41.31
N THR A 201 14.96 -2.06 41.44
CA THR A 201 16.32 -1.90 41.97
C THR A 201 17.26 -1.21 41.00
N SER A 202 17.02 -1.42 39.68
CA SER A 202 17.75 -0.80 38.60
C SER A 202 16.98 0.35 37.93
N ASN A 203 15.85 0.76 38.47
CA ASN A 203 14.94 1.78 37.93
C ASN A 203 14.53 1.51 36.48
N ILE A 204 14.27 0.23 36.15
CA ILE A 204 13.84 -0.18 34.82
C ILE A 204 12.32 -0.24 34.78
N ARG A 205 11.77 0.31 33.71
CA ARG A 205 10.35 0.22 33.34
C ARG A 205 10.26 -0.33 31.91
N PRO A 206 9.20 -1.09 31.56
CA PRO A 206 8.94 -1.47 30.19
C PRO A 206 8.86 -0.24 29.27
N ASP A 207 9.42 -0.35 28.07
CA ASP A 207 9.28 0.67 27.04
C ASP A 207 7.88 0.58 26.40
N GLU A 208 7.22 1.72 26.27
CA GLU A 208 5.84 1.83 25.80
C GLU A 208 5.72 2.08 24.29
N ASN A 209 6.83 2.33 23.60
CA ASN A 209 6.80 2.84 22.23
C ASN A 209 6.02 1.89 21.29
N PHE A 210 6.41 0.62 21.24
CA PHE A 210 5.69 -0.36 20.41
C PHE A 210 4.22 -0.51 20.82
N ALA A 211 3.92 -0.58 22.11
CA ALA A 211 2.55 -0.69 22.62
C ALA A 211 1.68 0.49 22.15
N ARG A 212 2.22 1.69 22.24
CA ARG A 212 1.55 2.93 21.83
C ARG A 212 1.24 2.93 20.34
N GLU A 213 2.23 2.61 19.51
CA GLU A 213 2.06 2.64 18.07
C GLU A 213 1.18 1.47 17.55
N LEU A 214 1.23 0.31 18.18
CA LEU A 214 0.30 -0.77 17.91
C LEU A 214 -1.16 -0.32 18.09
N LEU A 215 -1.46 0.37 19.18
CA LEU A 215 -2.81 0.87 19.46
C LEU A 215 -3.15 2.07 18.58
N GLN A 216 -2.27 3.06 18.49
CA GLN A 216 -2.55 4.35 17.86
C GLN A 216 -2.52 4.32 16.34
N LEU A 217 -1.45 3.75 15.75
CA LEU A 217 -1.21 3.84 14.31
C LEU A 217 -1.57 2.56 13.56
N PHE A 218 -1.40 1.41 14.20
CA PHE A 218 -1.52 0.12 13.50
C PHE A 218 -2.89 -0.53 13.66
N THR A 219 -3.74 -0.10 14.61
CA THR A 219 -4.99 -0.86 14.86
C THR A 219 -6.25 -0.04 15.15
N ILE A 220 -6.29 0.77 16.21
CA ILE A 220 -7.57 1.32 16.71
C ILE A 220 -7.66 2.84 16.73
N GLY A 221 -6.53 3.55 16.63
CA GLY A 221 -6.50 5.00 16.71
C GLY A 221 -6.79 5.55 18.11
N LEU A 222 -6.80 6.87 18.24
CA LEU A 222 -6.98 7.56 19.53
C LEU A 222 -8.45 7.70 19.94
N GLU A 223 -9.37 7.75 18.99
CA GLU A 223 -10.79 8.03 19.21
C GLU A 223 -11.66 6.85 18.80
N GLN A 224 -12.73 6.60 19.57
CA GLN A 224 -13.71 5.57 19.23
C GLN A 224 -14.46 5.94 17.95
N LEU A 225 -14.58 4.99 17.04
CA LEU A 225 -15.24 5.16 15.75
C LEU A 225 -16.57 4.40 15.68
N ASN A 226 -17.51 4.98 14.94
CA ASN A 226 -18.60 4.24 14.33
C ASN A 226 -18.08 3.43 13.13
N GLN A 227 -18.90 2.52 12.60
CA GLN A 227 -18.51 1.70 11.46
C GLN A 227 -18.22 2.54 10.19
N ASP A 228 -18.83 3.71 10.07
CA ASP A 228 -18.66 4.66 8.98
C ASP A 228 -17.43 5.58 9.11
N GLY A 229 -16.54 5.31 10.08
CA GLY A 229 -15.36 6.10 10.37
C GLY A 229 -15.61 7.38 11.17
N SER A 230 -16.87 7.76 11.42
CA SER A 230 -17.18 8.94 12.22
C SER A 230 -16.83 8.73 13.70
N VAL A 231 -16.30 9.79 14.33
CA VAL A 231 -15.86 9.77 15.73
C VAL A 231 -17.08 9.71 16.67
N LYS A 232 -17.06 8.77 17.62
CA LYS A 232 -18.04 8.71 18.70
C LYS A 232 -17.80 9.81 19.73
N ARG A 233 -18.89 10.48 20.13
CA ARG A 233 -18.83 11.60 21.07
C ARG A 233 -19.75 11.37 22.26
N ASP A 234 -19.38 11.93 23.40
CA ASP A 234 -20.22 11.98 24.59
C ASP A 234 -21.39 12.99 24.43
N ALA A 235 -22.21 13.11 25.47
CA ALA A 235 -23.34 14.05 25.49
C ALA A 235 -22.94 15.54 25.38
N ASN A 236 -21.67 15.87 25.62
CA ASN A 236 -21.10 17.21 25.53
C ASN A 236 -20.41 17.45 24.18
N GLY A 237 -20.40 16.46 23.28
CA GLY A 237 -19.72 16.53 21.99
C GLY A 237 -18.22 16.24 22.04
N ILE A 238 -17.68 15.75 23.17
CA ILE A 238 -16.27 15.40 23.32
C ILE A 238 -16.02 14.02 22.76
N ALA A 239 -14.97 13.85 21.95
CA ALA A 239 -14.58 12.57 21.40
C ALA A 239 -14.26 11.55 22.52
N LEU A 240 -14.74 10.32 22.37
CA LEU A 240 -14.47 9.24 23.31
C LEU A 240 -13.12 8.60 23.00
N PRO A 241 -12.16 8.54 23.95
CA PRO A 241 -10.89 7.89 23.73
C PRO A 241 -11.06 6.37 23.57
N THR A 242 -10.19 5.73 22.79
CA THR A 242 -10.15 4.26 22.65
C THR A 242 -9.48 3.58 23.84
N TYR A 243 -8.50 4.21 24.43
CA TYR A 243 -7.70 3.71 25.57
C TYR A 243 -7.15 4.86 26.39
N ASP A 244 -6.60 4.52 27.55
CA ASP A 244 -5.89 5.43 28.44
C ASP A 244 -4.43 5.04 28.60
N GLN A 245 -3.68 5.79 29.41
CA GLN A 245 -2.27 5.54 29.70
C GLN A 245 -2.05 4.19 30.40
N ASN A 246 -2.95 3.77 31.29
CA ASN A 246 -2.81 2.48 32.01
C ASN A 246 -2.91 1.30 31.01
N THR A 247 -3.75 1.43 29.99
CA THR A 247 -3.85 0.43 28.91
C THR A 247 -2.54 0.34 28.13
N VAL A 248 -1.92 1.46 27.77
CA VAL A 248 -0.60 1.47 27.10
C VAL A 248 0.46 0.80 27.94
N GLU A 249 0.53 1.12 29.24
CA GLU A 249 1.46 0.48 30.18
C GLU A 249 1.22 -1.03 30.26
N ALA A 250 -0.03 -1.47 30.33
CA ALA A 250 -0.38 -2.90 30.39
C ALA A 250 0.08 -3.64 29.12
N PHE A 251 -0.12 -3.07 27.93
CA PHE A 251 0.40 -3.63 26.68
C PHE A 251 1.94 -3.62 26.65
N ALA A 252 2.60 -2.59 27.17
CA ALA A 252 4.06 -2.56 27.25
C ALA A 252 4.61 -3.72 28.10
N HIS A 253 3.92 -4.08 29.18
CA HIS A 253 4.26 -5.24 30.01
C HIS A 253 4.07 -6.58 29.26
N VAL A 254 3.07 -6.69 28.37
CA VAL A 254 2.89 -7.86 27.49
C VAL A 254 4.10 -8.05 26.59
N PHE A 255 4.63 -6.97 26.01
CA PHE A 255 5.69 -7.02 25.00
C PHE A 255 7.11 -7.07 25.60
N THR A 256 7.25 -7.46 26.87
CA THR A 256 8.55 -7.68 27.52
C THR A 256 9.12 -9.06 27.21
N GLY A 257 10.45 -9.17 27.21
CA GLY A 257 11.17 -10.45 27.11
C GLY A 257 11.47 -10.93 25.69
N TRP A 258 11.27 -10.10 24.64
CA TRP A 258 11.53 -10.46 23.25
C TRP A 258 12.89 -9.97 22.76
N HIS A 259 13.64 -10.83 22.05
CA HIS A 259 14.95 -10.50 21.48
C HIS A 259 15.24 -11.34 20.23
N PHE A 260 16.36 -11.08 19.54
CA PHE A 260 16.82 -11.88 18.42
C PHE A 260 16.78 -13.37 18.73
N ASP A 261 16.36 -14.19 17.77
CA ASP A 261 16.29 -15.64 17.93
C ASP A 261 17.67 -16.26 18.27
N ASN A 262 18.73 -15.77 17.63
CA ASN A 262 20.08 -16.24 17.81
C ASN A 262 20.86 -15.58 18.98
N ALA A 263 20.22 -14.72 19.80
CA ALA A 263 20.86 -14.09 20.95
C ALA A 263 21.19 -15.15 22.03
N GLU A 264 22.44 -15.23 22.46
CA GLU A 264 22.88 -16.12 23.53
C GLU A 264 22.49 -15.59 24.90
N ASP A 265 22.52 -14.26 25.07
CA ASP A 265 22.14 -13.54 26.29
C ASP A 265 21.21 -12.38 25.94
N PHE A 266 20.15 -12.19 26.73
CA PHE A 266 19.18 -11.13 26.52
C PHE A 266 19.77 -9.71 26.64
N ARG A 267 20.81 -9.54 27.46
CA ARG A 267 21.41 -8.21 27.71
C ARG A 267 22.52 -7.86 26.74
N TRP A 268 23.15 -8.89 26.15
CA TRP A 268 24.34 -8.76 25.32
C TRP A 268 24.24 -9.70 24.12
N ALA A 269 23.46 -9.30 23.13
CA ALA A 269 23.38 -10.03 21.87
C ALA A 269 24.69 -9.80 21.07
N ASN A 270 25.56 -10.80 21.06
CA ASN A 270 26.78 -10.76 20.25
C ASN A 270 26.51 -11.00 18.77
N ASN A 271 25.36 -11.61 18.46
CA ASN A 271 24.91 -11.91 17.12
C ASN A 271 23.65 -11.11 16.80
N THR A 272 23.56 -10.57 15.60
CA THR A 272 22.39 -9.87 15.09
C THR A 272 21.70 -10.72 14.04
N ASP A 273 20.38 -10.85 14.11
CA ASP A 273 19.54 -11.49 13.11
C ASP A 273 18.28 -10.65 12.90
N TYR A 274 18.27 -9.89 11.82
CA TYR A 274 17.14 -9.03 11.48
C TYR A 274 16.12 -9.71 10.56
N ILE A 275 16.20 -11.03 10.35
CA ILE A 275 15.34 -11.82 9.46
C ILE A 275 14.45 -12.78 10.24
N THR A 276 15.06 -13.62 11.11
CA THR A 276 14.31 -14.62 11.88
C THR A 276 13.44 -13.91 12.94
N PRO A 277 12.15 -14.31 13.08
CA PRO A 277 11.28 -13.73 14.11
C PRO A 277 11.90 -13.79 15.50
N MET A 278 11.67 -12.76 16.31
CA MET A 278 12.17 -12.69 17.69
C MET A 278 11.63 -13.85 18.52
N ARG A 279 12.45 -14.34 19.47
CA ARG A 279 12.06 -15.35 20.46
C ARG A 279 11.90 -14.77 21.87
N ALA A 280 11.12 -15.46 22.68
CA ALA A 280 10.89 -15.09 24.07
C ALA A 280 12.04 -15.54 24.99
N PHE A 281 12.42 -14.67 25.90
CA PHE A 281 13.29 -14.91 27.04
C PHE A 281 12.45 -14.76 28.30
N GLU A 282 11.89 -15.87 28.77
CA GLU A 282 10.89 -15.92 29.85
C GLU A 282 11.35 -15.28 31.18
N ASP A 283 12.65 -15.26 31.46
CA ASP A 283 13.22 -14.63 32.66
C ASP A 283 13.13 -13.10 32.62
N PHE A 284 12.94 -12.53 31.44
CA PHE A 284 12.83 -11.09 31.22
C PHE A 284 11.39 -10.65 30.90
N HIS A 285 10.48 -11.62 30.74
CA HIS A 285 9.06 -11.35 30.56
C HIS A 285 8.37 -11.02 31.89
N ASP A 286 7.43 -10.06 31.86
CA ASP A 286 6.58 -9.76 33.01
C ASP A 286 5.43 -10.77 33.12
N LYS A 287 5.45 -11.52 34.20
CA LYS A 287 4.43 -12.55 34.50
C LYS A 287 3.29 -12.06 35.41
N GLY A 288 3.20 -10.75 35.64
CA GLY A 288 2.08 -10.14 36.35
C GLY A 288 0.77 -10.23 35.54
N SER A 289 -0.36 -10.09 36.22
CA SER A 289 -1.65 -9.89 35.54
C SER A 289 -1.71 -8.52 34.85
N LYS A 290 -2.34 -8.44 33.68
CA LYS A 290 -2.43 -7.20 32.87
C LYS A 290 -3.88 -6.97 32.44
N GLU A 291 -4.42 -5.79 32.72
CA GLU A 291 -5.75 -5.39 32.25
C GLU A 291 -5.60 -4.61 30.93
N LEU A 292 -6.14 -5.17 29.86
CA LEU A 292 -6.07 -4.64 28.50
C LEU A 292 -7.37 -3.92 28.13
N LEU A 293 -7.61 -3.77 26.79
CA LEU A 293 -8.79 -3.08 26.27
C LEU A 293 -10.09 -3.71 26.77
N ASN A 294 -11.09 -2.84 27.07
CA ASN A 294 -12.43 -3.23 27.50
C ASN A 294 -12.47 -4.11 28.77
N GLY A 295 -11.51 -3.93 29.68
CA GLY A 295 -11.42 -4.69 30.93
C GLY A 295 -11.01 -6.15 30.76
N PHE A 296 -10.43 -6.51 29.62
CA PHE A 296 -9.92 -7.86 29.39
C PHE A 296 -8.65 -8.08 30.21
N VAL A 297 -8.65 -9.14 31.03
CA VAL A 297 -7.53 -9.45 31.91
C VAL A 297 -6.72 -10.62 31.37
N VAL A 298 -5.44 -10.39 31.10
CA VAL A 298 -4.44 -11.44 30.88
C VAL A 298 -4.05 -12.00 32.23
N PRO A 299 -4.20 -13.31 32.49
CA PRO A 299 -3.87 -13.93 33.77
C PRO A 299 -2.38 -13.86 34.11
N ALA A 300 -2.06 -13.83 35.38
CA ALA A 300 -0.67 -13.92 35.82
C ALA A 300 -0.06 -15.32 35.55
N ASN A 301 1.27 -15.35 35.44
CA ASN A 301 2.11 -16.56 35.27
C ASN A 301 1.98 -17.26 33.90
N GLN A 302 1.57 -16.52 32.88
CA GLN A 302 1.63 -17.01 31.51
C GLN A 302 3.03 -16.84 30.90
N SER A 303 3.27 -17.51 29.79
CA SER A 303 4.45 -17.29 28.93
C SER A 303 4.31 -16.00 28.11
N ALA A 304 5.42 -15.47 27.65
CA ALA A 304 5.42 -14.31 26.76
C ALA A 304 4.62 -14.55 25.47
N ALA A 305 4.64 -15.76 24.94
CA ALA A 305 3.88 -16.12 23.74
C ALA A 305 2.37 -16.18 23.98
N GLU A 306 1.92 -16.68 25.14
CA GLU A 306 0.50 -16.68 25.51
C GLU A 306 -0.01 -15.26 25.73
N ASP A 307 0.74 -14.41 26.43
CA ASP A 307 0.40 -13.02 26.66
C ASP A 307 0.31 -12.26 25.33
N LEU A 308 1.29 -12.40 24.46
CA LEU A 308 1.31 -11.77 23.14
C LEU A 308 0.08 -12.17 22.31
N LYS A 309 -0.23 -13.48 22.25
CA LYS A 309 -1.39 -13.97 21.52
C LYS A 309 -2.69 -13.36 22.06
N MET A 310 -2.87 -13.36 23.39
CA MET A 310 -4.08 -12.81 24.03
C MET A 310 -4.19 -11.30 23.79
N ALA A 311 -3.10 -10.55 23.81
CA ALA A 311 -3.09 -9.11 23.57
C ALA A 311 -3.39 -8.78 22.11
N LEU A 312 -2.80 -9.50 21.15
CA LEU A 312 -3.10 -9.30 19.74
C LEU A 312 -4.53 -9.70 19.39
N ASP A 313 -5.07 -10.76 20.00
CA ASP A 313 -6.47 -11.15 19.85
C ASP A 313 -7.42 -10.08 20.46
N ASN A 314 -7.06 -9.51 21.62
CA ASN A 314 -7.83 -8.47 22.27
C ASN A 314 -7.92 -7.20 21.41
N VAL A 315 -6.79 -6.70 20.90
CA VAL A 315 -6.81 -5.50 20.05
C VAL A 315 -7.45 -5.77 18.69
N PHE A 316 -7.18 -6.91 18.05
CA PHE A 316 -7.78 -7.27 16.77
C PHE A 316 -9.30 -7.33 16.82
N ASN A 317 -9.87 -7.81 17.93
CA ASN A 317 -11.32 -7.89 18.12
C ASN A 317 -11.97 -6.55 18.54
N HIS A 318 -11.18 -5.50 18.74
CA HIS A 318 -11.73 -4.17 19.05
C HIS A 318 -12.58 -3.64 17.87
N PRO A 319 -13.76 -3.03 18.13
CA PRO A 319 -14.65 -2.55 17.05
C PRO A 319 -14.02 -1.54 16.09
N ASN A 320 -13.05 -0.76 16.56
CA ASN A 320 -12.39 0.27 15.74
C ASN A 320 -11.50 -0.27 14.62
N VAL A 321 -10.97 -1.50 14.73
CA VAL A 321 -9.98 -2.01 13.74
C VAL A 321 -10.58 -2.04 12.34
N GLY A 322 -11.84 -2.47 12.20
CA GLY A 322 -12.54 -2.50 10.91
C GLY A 322 -12.57 -1.13 10.23
N PRO A 323 -13.25 -0.12 10.80
CA PRO A 323 -13.34 1.21 10.19
C PRO A 323 -11.97 1.90 10.06
N PHE A 324 -11.08 1.79 11.05
CA PHE A 324 -9.78 2.44 11.04
C PHE A 324 -8.90 1.93 9.89
N ILE A 325 -8.73 0.63 9.75
CA ILE A 325 -7.88 0.04 8.69
C ILE A 325 -8.52 0.20 7.31
N SER A 326 -9.86 0.09 7.22
CA SER A 326 -10.59 0.31 5.97
C SER A 326 -10.37 1.74 5.44
N GLU A 327 -10.56 2.75 6.28
CA GLU A 327 -10.32 4.15 5.90
C GLU A 327 -8.87 4.38 5.48
N GLN A 328 -7.90 3.85 6.22
CA GLN A 328 -6.48 3.96 5.91
C GLN A 328 -6.13 3.36 4.54
N LEU A 329 -6.66 2.18 4.22
CA LEU A 329 -6.43 1.53 2.93
C LEU A 329 -7.14 2.25 1.77
N ILE A 330 -8.39 2.70 1.96
CA ILE A 330 -9.13 3.48 0.95
C ILE A 330 -8.34 4.74 0.58
N LYS A 331 -7.84 5.48 1.58
CA LYS A 331 -7.08 6.72 1.36
C LYS A 331 -5.79 6.48 0.59
N ARG A 332 -5.13 5.35 0.80
CA ARG A 332 -3.89 5.02 0.07
C ARG A 332 -4.14 4.50 -1.34
N LEU A 333 -5.21 3.77 -1.55
CA LEU A 333 -5.48 3.12 -2.84
C LEU A 333 -6.36 3.96 -3.76
N VAL A 334 -7.38 4.68 -3.24
CA VAL A 334 -8.46 5.22 -4.06
C VAL A 334 -8.62 6.73 -3.95
N THR A 335 -9.01 7.28 -2.81
CA THR A 335 -9.38 8.69 -2.65
C THR A 335 -9.03 9.22 -1.27
N SER A 336 -8.64 10.50 -1.18
CA SER A 336 -8.33 11.15 0.11
C SER A 336 -9.55 11.36 1.00
N ASN A 337 -10.74 11.47 0.43
CA ASN A 337 -11.98 11.78 1.14
C ASN A 337 -13.08 10.75 0.83
N PRO A 338 -12.96 9.51 1.33
CA PRO A 338 -14.01 8.52 1.15
C PRO A 338 -15.30 8.94 1.86
N SER A 339 -16.45 8.59 1.26
CA SER A 339 -17.73 8.81 1.93
C SER A 339 -17.87 7.92 3.18
N PRO A 340 -18.67 8.34 4.18
CA PRO A 340 -18.98 7.50 5.33
C PRO A 340 -19.59 6.14 4.95
N GLN A 341 -20.36 6.09 3.85
CA GLN A 341 -20.93 4.84 3.35
C GLN A 341 -19.84 3.91 2.81
N TYR A 342 -18.87 4.43 2.06
CA TYR A 342 -17.76 3.65 1.55
C TYR A 342 -16.93 3.03 2.69
N ILE A 343 -16.61 3.82 3.72
CA ILE A 343 -15.90 3.31 4.91
C ILE A 343 -16.72 2.22 5.59
N SER A 344 -18.04 2.46 5.79
CA SER A 344 -18.95 1.52 6.46
C SER A 344 -19.03 0.18 5.75
N ASP A 345 -19.14 0.19 4.42
CA ASP A 345 -19.27 -1.02 3.61
C ASP A 345 -17.97 -1.85 3.64
N VAL A 346 -16.81 -1.22 3.48
CA VAL A 346 -15.51 -1.90 3.56
C VAL A 346 -15.24 -2.39 4.99
N ALA A 347 -15.56 -1.61 6.02
CA ALA A 347 -15.46 -2.02 7.42
C ALA A 347 -16.38 -3.20 7.74
N GLY A 348 -17.56 -3.26 7.11
CA GLY A 348 -18.45 -4.41 7.18
C GLY A 348 -17.78 -5.68 6.68
N VAL A 349 -17.13 -5.62 5.52
CA VAL A 349 -16.36 -6.73 4.93
C VAL A 349 -15.15 -7.10 5.79
N PHE A 350 -14.46 -6.12 6.38
CA PHE A 350 -13.38 -6.40 7.35
C PHE A 350 -13.92 -7.17 8.56
N ASN A 351 -15.08 -6.79 9.08
CA ASN A 351 -15.68 -7.42 10.26
C ASN A 351 -16.17 -8.84 9.98
N ASP A 352 -16.72 -9.08 8.79
CA ASP A 352 -17.12 -10.40 8.29
C ASP A 352 -17.11 -10.38 6.75
N ASN A 353 -16.29 -11.23 6.16
CA ASN A 353 -16.17 -11.36 4.71
C ASN A 353 -17.32 -12.12 4.04
N GLY A 354 -18.43 -12.38 4.76
CA GLY A 354 -19.55 -13.18 4.32
C GLY A 354 -19.42 -14.69 4.58
N ASN A 355 -18.26 -15.13 5.09
CA ASN A 355 -17.97 -16.53 5.46
C ASN A 355 -17.56 -16.67 6.94
N GLY A 356 -17.86 -15.68 7.77
CA GLY A 356 -17.50 -15.66 9.19
C GLY A 356 -16.04 -15.37 9.48
N THR A 357 -15.27 -14.83 8.51
CA THR A 357 -13.86 -14.49 8.71
C THR A 357 -13.68 -12.98 8.83
N ARG A 358 -13.21 -12.54 10.00
CA ARG A 358 -12.78 -11.17 10.27
C ARG A 358 -11.36 -10.93 9.77
N GLY A 359 -11.08 -9.74 9.21
CA GLY A 359 -9.75 -9.28 8.85
C GLY A 359 -9.15 -9.90 7.57
N SER A 360 -9.98 -10.49 6.69
CA SER A 360 -9.54 -10.99 5.38
C SER A 360 -9.14 -9.84 4.46
N LEU A 361 -7.84 -9.59 4.28
CA LEU A 361 -7.35 -8.50 3.43
C LEU A 361 -7.67 -8.72 1.95
N ALA A 362 -7.73 -9.97 1.47
CA ALA A 362 -8.21 -10.26 0.12
C ALA A 362 -9.62 -9.70 -0.11
N SER A 363 -10.53 -9.96 0.83
CA SER A 363 -11.91 -9.47 0.77
C SER A 363 -12.00 -7.96 0.92
N VAL A 364 -11.21 -7.37 1.82
CA VAL A 364 -11.15 -5.92 2.05
C VAL A 364 -10.63 -5.20 0.80
N VAL A 365 -9.53 -5.65 0.20
CA VAL A 365 -8.97 -5.06 -1.04
C VAL A 365 -9.97 -5.17 -2.19
N SER A 366 -10.63 -6.32 -2.35
CA SER A 366 -11.68 -6.47 -3.35
C SER A 366 -12.84 -5.50 -3.11
N ALA A 367 -13.31 -5.39 -1.87
CA ALA A 367 -14.36 -4.45 -1.49
C ALA A 367 -13.96 -2.99 -1.77
N ILE A 368 -12.70 -2.62 -1.50
CA ILE A 368 -12.20 -1.28 -1.79
C ILE A 368 -12.22 -1.00 -3.30
N LEU A 369 -11.63 -1.86 -4.12
CA LEU A 369 -11.44 -1.59 -5.54
C LEU A 369 -12.72 -1.73 -6.37
N LEU A 370 -13.67 -2.55 -5.91
CA LEU A 370 -14.93 -2.83 -6.60
C LEU A 370 -16.11 -1.99 -6.10
N HIS A 371 -15.92 -1.16 -5.08
CA HIS A 371 -16.96 -0.27 -4.57
C HIS A 371 -17.41 0.73 -5.65
N ASP A 372 -18.69 1.06 -5.70
CA ASP A 372 -19.22 2.01 -6.70
C ASP A 372 -18.51 3.36 -6.65
N GLU A 373 -18.24 3.88 -5.45
CA GLU A 373 -17.46 5.12 -5.29
C GLU A 373 -16.02 4.98 -5.83
N ALA A 374 -15.39 3.81 -5.72
CA ALA A 374 -14.09 3.59 -6.35
C ALA A 374 -14.18 3.59 -7.88
N LEU A 375 -15.19 3.00 -8.46
CA LEU A 375 -15.34 2.87 -9.90
C LEU A 375 -15.88 4.15 -10.55
N ASN A 376 -16.84 4.83 -9.90
CA ASN A 376 -17.62 5.93 -10.45
C ASN A 376 -17.54 7.24 -9.66
N GLY A 377 -16.73 7.32 -8.60
CA GLY A 377 -16.64 8.48 -7.69
C GLY A 377 -16.31 9.80 -8.40
N HIS A 378 -15.50 9.76 -9.47
CA HIS A 378 -15.21 10.91 -10.32
C HIS A 378 -16.48 11.53 -10.93
N ALA A 379 -17.53 10.76 -11.17
CA ALA A 379 -18.81 11.22 -11.69
C ALA A 379 -19.82 11.50 -10.55
N LEU A 380 -19.80 10.69 -9.49
CA LEU A 380 -20.72 10.80 -8.36
C LEU A 380 -20.40 11.99 -7.45
N ALA A 381 -19.13 12.29 -7.23
CA ALA A 381 -18.65 13.32 -6.31
C ALA A 381 -17.49 14.15 -6.90
N PRO A 382 -17.65 14.80 -8.06
CA PRO A 382 -16.55 15.39 -8.84
C PRO A 382 -15.75 16.46 -8.09
N ASN A 383 -16.33 17.05 -7.04
CA ASN A 383 -15.68 18.12 -6.27
C ASN A 383 -14.93 17.63 -5.03
N THR A 384 -15.06 16.37 -4.65
CA THR A 384 -14.51 15.82 -3.39
C THR A 384 -13.77 14.50 -3.57
N PHE A 385 -14.03 13.80 -4.68
CA PHE A 385 -13.39 12.52 -5.00
C PHE A 385 -12.03 12.72 -5.65
N GLY A 386 -11.11 11.79 -5.35
CA GLY A 386 -9.77 11.76 -5.90
C GLY A 386 -8.69 12.03 -4.87
N LYS A 387 -7.46 11.92 -5.30
CA LYS A 387 -6.26 12.20 -4.50
C LYS A 387 -5.11 12.71 -5.37
N LEU A 388 -4.19 13.46 -4.80
CA LEU A 388 -2.92 13.74 -5.45
C LEU A 388 -2.11 12.42 -5.49
N LYS A 389 -1.58 12.07 -6.65
CA LYS A 389 -0.69 10.90 -6.76
C LYS A 389 0.60 11.16 -6.01
N GLU A 390 1.00 10.23 -5.20
CA GLU A 390 2.28 10.25 -4.52
C GLU A 390 3.45 10.34 -5.52
N PRO A 391 4.53 11.05 -5.18
CA PRO A 391 5.67 11.21 -6.10
C PRO A 391 6.23 9.87 -6.61
N VAL A 392 6.35 8.86 -5.75
CA VAL A 392 6.80 7.52 -6.16
C VAL A 392 5.87 6.89 -7.18
N LEU A 393 4.54 7.05 -7.03
CA LEU A 393 3.55 6.51 -7.96
C LEU A 393 3.55 7.25 -9.30
N ARG A 394 3.86 8.55 -9.32
CA ARG A 394 4.00 9.31 -10.56
C ARG A 394 5.20 8.82 -11.37
N VAL A 395 6.33 8.57 -10.70
CA VAL A 395 7.56 8.07 -11.36
C VAL A 395 7.38 6.63 -11.85
N THR A 396 6.83 5.74 -11.03
CA THR A 396 6.60 4.35 -11.45
C THR A 396 5.60 4.26 -12.60
N ALA A 397 4.53 5.08 -12.57
CA ALA A 397 3.55 5.12 -13.67
C ALA A 397 4.19 5.56 -14.99
N LEU A 398 5.05 6.59 -14.97
CA LEU A 398 5.78 7.01 -16.16
C LEU A 398 6.68 5.90 -16.72
N TRP A 399 7.45 5.23 -15.87
CA TRP A 399 8.31 4.14 -16.30
C TRP A 399 7.53 2.93 -16.81
N ARG A 400 6.38 2.62 -16.22
CA ARG A 400 5.50 1.54 -16.70
C ARG A 400 4.79 1.88 -18.00
N ALA A 401 4.36 3.12 -18.17
CA ALA A 401 3.72 3.60 -19.39
C ALA A 401 4.63 3.44 -20.64
N PHE A 402 5.92 3.66 -20.47
CA PHE A 402 6.95 3.55 -21.50
C PHE A 402 7.98 2.48 -21.11
N MET A 403 7.50 1.24 -20.90
CA MET A 403 8.30 0.13 -20.40
C MET A 403 9.67 0.06 -21.07
N PRO A 404 10.77 0.15 -20.33
CA PRO A 404 12.11 -0.01 -20.88
C PRO A 404 12.30 -1.44 -21.38
N ASP A 405 13.03 -1.61 -22.48
CA ASP A 405 13.33 -2.92 -23.08
C ASP A 405 14.13 -3.82 -22.13
N ASN A 406 14.89 -3.22 -21.23
CA ASN A 406 15.72 -3.94 -20.29
C ASN A 406 15.95 -3.10 -19.04
N ILE A 407 15.49 -3.58 -17.90
CA ILE A 407 15.81 -2.99 -16.60
C ILE A 407 16.98 -3.78 -16.02
N HIS A 408 18.13 -3.13 -15.96
CA HIS A 408 19.36 -3.79 -15.49
C HIS A 408 19.26 -4.15 -14.01
N ARG A 409 19.92 -5.27 -13.61
CA ARG A 409 19.96 -5.73 -12.21
C ARG A 409 20.58 -4.72 -11.25
N ASP A 410 21.50 -3.92 -11.76
CA ASP A 410 22.25 -2.91 -11.00
C ASP A 410 21.65 -1.51 -11.14
N PHE A 411 20.35 -1.44 -11.55
CA PHE A 411 19.60 -0.19 -11.53
C PHE A 411 19.75 0.52 -10.18
N ASN A 412 20.05 1.80 -10.21
CA ASN A 412 20.27 2.59 -9.01
C ASN A 412 19.44 3.88 -9.03
N TYR A 413 18.50 3.99 -8.10
CA TYR A 413 17.78 5.22 -7.79
C TYR A 413 17.71 5.44 -6.27
N SER A 414 18.90 5.51 -5.64
CA SER A 414 19.02 5.64 -4.18
C SER A 414 18.71 7.05 -3.65
N PHE A 415 18.65 8.06 -4.51
CA PHE A 415 18.39 9.46 -4.11
C PHE A 415 16.91 9.84 -4.09
N ALA A 416 16.00 8.89 -4.23
CA ALA A 416 14.55 9.14 -4.29
C ALA A 416 14.04 9.96 -3.09
N ALA A 417 14.51 9.67 -1.88
CA ALA A 417 14.12 10.41 -0.68
C ALA A 417 14.38 11.93 -0.79
N ASN A 418 15.54 12.30 -1.36
CA ASN A 418 15.93 13.71 -1.51
C ASN A 418 15.21 14.44 -2.65
N GLU A 419 14.78 13.70 -3.68
CA GLU A 419 14.18 14.28 -4.88
C GLU A 419 12.66 14.26 -4.85
N LEU A 420 12.08 13.26 -4.18
CA LEU A 420 10.64 13.04 -4.12
C LEU A 420 10.06 13.31 -2.72
N ASN A 421 10.85 13.62 -1.71
CA ASN A 421 10.47 13.60 -0.30
C ASN A 421 9.82 12.27 0.13
N GLN A 422 10.05 11.21 -0.65
CA GLN A 422 9.46 9.89 -0.44
C GLN A 422 10.39 8.80 -1.02
N ALA A 423 10.63 7.77 -0.23
CA ALA A 423 11.27 6.54 -0.69
C ALA A 423 10.76 5.35 0.13
N PRO A 424 10.49 4.20 -0.48
CA PRO A 424 9.93 3.04 0.23
C PRO A 424 10.76 2.65 1.45
N LEU A 425 10.10 2.38 2.58
CA LEU A 425 10.71 2.08 3.88
C LEU A 425 11.76 3.10 4.34
N ASN A 426 11.58 4.37 4.00
CA ASN A 426 12.51 5.45 4.33
C ASN A 426 11.79 6.69 4.88
N ALA A 427 10.67 6.47 5.55
CA ALA A 427 9.89 7.54 6.16
C ALA A 427 10.69 8.27 7.25
N ASN A 428 10.42 9.56 7.42
CA ASN A 428 11.11 10.40 8.41
C ASN A 428 10.72 10.07 9.86
N SER A 429 9.55 9.47 10.05
CA SER A 429 9.03 9.08 11.36
C SER A 429 8.03 7.92 11.22
N VAL A 430 7.55 7.40 12.37
CA VAL A 430 6.49 6.38 12.41
C VAL A 430 5.15 6.88 11.85
N PHE A 431 4.97 8.20 11.69
CA PHE A 431 3.79 8.80 11.06
C PHE A 431 3.84 8.77 9.52
N ASN A 432 4.77 8.03 8.93
CA ASN A 432 4.98 7.93 7.49
C ASN A 432 5.58 9.23 6.88
N PHE A 433 5.39 9.42 5.58
CA PHE A 433 5.82 10.60 4.82
C PHE A 433 4.86 11.78 5.01
N PHE A 434 3.58 11.48 5.19
CA PHE A 434 2.49 12.43 5.37
C PHE A 434 1.43 11.85 6.32
N THR A 435 0.76 12.74 7.04
CA THR A 435 -0.32 12.34 7.96
C THR A 435 -1.64 12.19 7.19
N PRO A 436 -2.48 11.18 7.53
CA PRO A 436 -3.74 10.94 6.81
C PRO A 436 -4.79 12.05 7.01
N PHE A 437 -4.50 13.03 7.88
CA PHE A 437 -5.40 14.13 8.23
C PHE A 437 -4.90 15.48 7.74
N PHE A 438 -3.77 15.53 7.04
CA PHE A 438 -3.27 16.79 6.49
C PHE A 438 -4.28 17.40 5.53
N SER A 439 -4.46 18.72 5.64
CA SER A 439 -5.34 19.49 4.80
C SER A 439 -4.61 20.73 4.29
N GLN A 440 -4.41 20.79 2.97
CA GLN A 440 -3.74 21.92 2.33
C GLN A 440 -4.50 23.24 2.63
N PRO A 441 -3.82 24.28 3.13
CA PRO A 441 -4.42 25.59 3.34
C PRO A 441 -5.08 26.16 2.07
N GLY A 442 -6.20 26.87 2.25
CA GLY A 442 -7.01 27.41 1.16
C GLY A 442 -8.26 26.58 0.91
N VAL A 443 -8.67 26.45 -0.34
CA VAL A 443 -9.97 25.88 -0.76
C VAL A 443 -10.21 24.47 -0.19
N ILE A 444 -9.19 23.62 -0.12
CA ILE A 444 -9.32 22.23 0.38
C ILE A 444 -9.71 22.28 1.87
N ARG A 445 -8.95 23.01 2.68
CA ARG A 445 -9.22 23.14 4.12
C ARG A 445 -10.55 23.87 4.41
N GLU A 446 -10.85 24.90 3.65
CA GLU A 446 -12.11 25.66 3.76
C GLU A 446 -13.33 24.80 3.41
N SER A 447 -13.14 23.78 2.57
CA SER A 447 -14.15 22.79 2.21
C SER A 447 -14.22 21.61 3.19
N ASN A 448 -13.45 21.62 4.30
CA ASN A 448 -13.32 20.53 5.27
C ASN A 448 -12.86 19.21 4.63
N LEU A 449 -12.03 19.26 3.60
CA LEU A 449 -11.43 18.11 2.94
C LEU A 449 -9.98 17.90 3.42
N VAL A 450 -9.53 16.66 3.38
CA VAL A 450 -8.12 16.31 3.60
C VAL A 450 -7.40 16.08 2.27
N SER A 451 -6.08 16.27 2.28
CA SER A 451 -5.22 16.11 1.12
C SER A 451 -3.82 15.64 1.57
N PRO A 452 -3.72 14.40 2.10
CA PRO A 452 -2.53 13.89 2.78
C PRO A 452 -1.23 14.10 1.99
N GLU A 453 -1.24 13.76 0.72
CA GLU A 453 -0.07 13.79 -0.16
C GLU A 453 0.49 15.20 -0.40
N PHE A 454 -0.32 16.24 -0.18
CA PHE A 454 0.16 17.63 -0.26
C PHE A 454 1.16 17.99 0.85
N GLU A 455 1.20 17.23 1.95
CA GLU A 455 2.14 17.49 3.05
C GLU A 455 3.60 17.36 2.61
N ILE A 456 3.89 16.49 1.64
CA ILE A 456 5.22 16.31 1.06
C ILE A 456 5.45 17.08 -0.25
N HIS A 457 4.44 17.83 -0.70
CA HIS A 457 4.54 18.72 -1.87
C HIS A 457 4.77 20.17 -1.43
N ASP A 458 5.90 20.42 -0.81
CA ASP A 458 6.36 21.75 -0.47
C ASP A 458 6.92 22.50 -1.71
N GLU A 459 7.28 23.77 -1.55
CA GLU A 459 7.81 24.62 -2.62
C GLU A 459 9.07 24.02 -3.28
N THR A 460 9.89 23.31 -2.53
CA THR A 460 11.11 22.66 -3.04
C THR A 460 10.78 21.36 -3.77
N SER A 461 9.95 20.53 -3.19
CA SER A 461 9.62 19.20 -3.74
C SER A 461 8.84 19.29 -5.04
N ILE A 462 7.98 20.30 -5.22
CA ILE A 462 7.30 20.54 -6.50
C ILE A 462 8.33 20.71 -7.62
N ILE A 463 9.41 21.47 -7.38
CA ILE A 463 10.48 21.69 -8.35
C ILE A 463 11.29 20.41 -8.55
N THR A 464 11.68 19.73 -7.49
CA THR A 464 12.52 18.52 -7.59
C THR A 464 11.78 17.36 -8.23
N ILE A 465 10.50 17.16 -7.94
CA ILE A 465 9.64 16.16 -8.60
C ILE A 465 9.50 16.46 -10.09
N THR A 466 9.21 17.73 -10.44
CA THR A 466 9.12 18.15 -11.85
C THR A 466 10.45 17.92 -12.57
N ASN A 467 11.58 18.27 -11.97
CA ASN A 467 12.90 18.02 -12.52
C ASN A 467 13.21 16.52 -12.67
N ARG A 468 12.73 15.68 -11.73
CA ARG A 468 12.87 14.22 -11.83
C ARG A 468 12.03 13.65 -12.98
N LEU A 469 10.79 14.09 -13.15
CA LEU A 469 9.97 13.69 -14.28
C LEU A 469 10.60 14.15 -15.61
N LEU A 470 11.19 15.36 -15.65
CA LEU A 470 11.97 15.84 -16.79
C LEU A 470 13.19 14.95 -17.07
N ALA A 471 13.96 14.59 -16.04
CA ALA A 471 15.12 13.73 -16.20
C ALA A 471 14.72 12.33 -16.71
N ASN A 472 13.62 11.76 -16.20
CA ASN A 472 13.14 10.45 -16.61
C ASN A 472 12.56 10.44 -18.04
N SER A 473 11.94 11.53 -18.49
CA SER A 473 11.39 11.61 -19.84
C SER A 473 12.41 12.07 -20.88
N LEU A 474 13.18 13.14 -20.60
CA LEU A 474 14.11 13.71 -21.58
C LEU A 474 15.47 13.06 -21.55
N TRP A 475 16.08 12.93 -20.37
CA TRP A 475 17.49 12.51 -20.28
C TRP A 475 17.65 11.00 -20.31
N SER A 476 16.68 10.24 -19.78
CA SER A 476 16.73 8.80 -19.84
C SER A 476 16.66 8.29 -21.27
N HIS A 477 15.89 8.98 -22.16
CA HIS A 477 15.86 8.66 -23.57
C HIS A 477 17.18 8.97 -24.28
N ASN A 478 17.84 10.08 -23.91
CA ASN A 478 19.12 10.47 -24.49
C ASN A 478 20.32 9.70 -23.89
N ALA A 479 20.13 9.03 -22.74
CA ALA A 479 21.15 8.23 -22.08
C ALA A 479 21.37 6.85 -22.75
N LYS A 480 21.07 6.68 -24.01
CA LYS A 480 21.48 5.52 -24.85
C LYS A 480 23.00 5.44 -25.05
N TYR A 481 23.77 6.04 -24.17
CA TYR A 481 25.18 5.79 -24.10
C TYR A 481 25.40 4.49 -23.32
N GLU A 482 25.97 3.51 -23.99
CA GLU A 482 26.25 2.13 -23.56
C GLU A 482 26.97 2.01 -22.20
N SER A 483 27.35 3.10 -21.57
CA SER A 483 28.08 3.14 -20.30
C SER A 483 27.20 3.37 -19.06
N ASP A 484 25.88 3.59 -19.18
CA ASP A 484 25.03 3.94 -18.05
C ASP A 484 23.93 2.87 -17.78
N GLU A 485 24.41 1.64 -17.53
CA GLU A 485 23.57 0.47 -17.19
C GLU A 485 22.73 0.67 -15.93
N GLN A 486 22.95 1.75 -15.19
CA GLN A 486 22.29 2.05 -13.92
C GLN A 486 21.05 2.93 -14.07
N ARG A 487 20.72 3.40 -15.28
CA ARG A 487 19.57 4.28 -15.51
C ARG A 487 18.44 3.56 -16.25
N ILE A 488 17.21 3.83 -15.84
CA ILE A 488 16.04 3.46 -16.61
C ILE A 488 15.87 4.47 -17.74
N ALA A 489 15.92 3.98 -18.98
CA ALA A 489 15.58 4.74 -20.17
C ALA A 489 14.18 4.35 -20.62
N ILE A 490 13.28 5.34 -20.75
CA ILE A 490 11.95 5.09 -21.33
C ILE A 490 12.08 4.66 -22.79
N ASN A 491 11.26 3.67 -23.20
CA ASN A 491 11.20 3.20 -24.57
C ASN A 491 10.10 3.95 -25.33
N ILE A 492 10.48 4.74 -26.33
CA ILE A 492 9.56 5.52 -27.18
C ILE A 492 9.55 5.04 -28.63
N ASN A 493 9.96 3.78 -28.88
CA ASN A 493 10.01 3.27 -30.27
C ASN A 493 8.63 3.26 -30.92
N ARG A 494 7.57 2.95 -30.16
CA ARG A 494 6.18 2.99 -30.61
C ARG A 494 5.75 4.41 -31.00
N GLU A 495 6.13 5.40 -30.20
CA GLU A 495 5.81 6.82 -30.41
C GLU A 495 6.52 7.38 -31.65
N LEU A 496 7.71 6.90 -31.95
CA LEU A 496 8.45 7.27 -33.17
C LEU A 496 7.74 6.82 -34.46
N GLU A 497 6.93 5.75 -34.41
CA GLU A 497 6.19 5.25 -35.57
C GLU A 497 5.10 6.21 -36.06
N PHE A 498 4.62 7.13 -35.21
CA PHE A 498 3.63 8.14 -35.59
C PHE A 498 4.18 9.19 -36.57
N GLY A 499 5.52 9.36 -36.64
CA GLY A 499 6.17 10.28 -37.58
C GLY A 499 5.68 11.72 -37.42
N GLU A 500 5.17 12.30 -38.51
CA GLU A 500 4.63 13.67 -38.52
C GLU A 500 3.12 13.73 -38.21
N ASN A 501 2.48 12.62 -37.88
CA ASN A 501 1.07 12.62 -37.48
C ASN A 501 0.92 12.98 -36.01
N LEU A 502 1.07 14.27 -35.70
CA LEU A 502 1.08 14.79 -34.33
C LEU A 502 -0.26 14.62 -33.60
N GLU A 503 -1.39 14.68 -34.32
CA GLU A 503 -2.71 14.44 -33.72
C GLU A 503 -2.83 13.00 -33.21
N ALA A 504 -2.48 12.02 -34.03
CA ALA A 504 -2.51 10.62 -33.62
C ALA A 504 -1.50 10.31 -32.50
N LEU A 505 -0.34 10.98 -32.50
CA LEU A 505 0.62 10.87 -31.41
C LEU A 505 0.05 11.42 -30.08
N ILE A 506 -0.63 12.56 -30.10
CA ILE A 506 -1.28 13.12 -28.91
C ILE A 506 -2.42 12.23 -28.42
N ASP A 507 -3.25 11.68 -29.34
CA ASP A 507 -4.29 10.71 -28.97
C ASP A 507 -3.69 9.47 -28.28
N HIS A 508 -2.56 8.99 -28.78
CA HIS A 508 -1.84 7.89 -28.18
C HIS A 508 -1.28 8.25 -26.78
N LEU A 509 -0.64 9.43 -26.64
CA LEU A 509 -0.10 9.88 -25.35
C LEU A 509 -1.20 10.13 -24.32
N ASP A 510 -2.36 10.66 -24.75
CA ASP A 510 -3.55 10.78 -23.90
C ASP A 510 -3.99 9.41 -23.37
N ARG A 511 -4.14 8.45 -24.27
CA ARG A 511 -4.53 7.08 -23.88
C ARG A 511 -3.53 6.45 -22.91
N VAL A 512 -2.23 6.64 -23.14
CA VAL A 512 -1.16 6.04 -22.31
C VAL A 512 -1.05 6.68 -20.93
N LEU A 513 -1.11 8.02 -20.86
CA LEU A 513 -0.80 8.78 -19.65
C LEU A 513 -2.03 9.19 -18.85
N LEU A 514 -3.15 9.45 -19.54
CA LEU A 514 -4.37 10.00 -18.93
C LEU A 514 -5.61 9.13 -19.15
N GLY A 515 -5.49 8.01 -19.88
CA GLY A 515 -6.61 7.10 -20.13
C GLY A 515 -7.70 7.69 -21.02
N GLY A 516 -7.33 8.63 -21.93
CA GLY A 516 -8.27 9.27 -22.84
C GLY A 516 -9.08 10.40 -22.20
N THR A 517 -8.55 11.04 -21.16
CA THR A 517 -9.26 12.13 -20.43
C THR A 517 -8.56 13.49 -20.52
N MET A 518 -7.65 13.67 -21.46
CA MET A 518 -6.95 14.93 -21.69
C MET A 518 -7.92 16.06 -22.02
N SER A 519 -7.78 17.19 -21.33
CA SER A 519 -8.55 18.38 -21.65
C SER A 519 -8.18 18.98 -23.03
N ASP A 520 -9.11 19.71 -23.61
CA ASP A 520 -8.85 20.44 -24.86
C ASP A 520 -7.70 21.44 -24.70
N GLU A 521 -7.57 22.07 -23.55
CA GLU A 521 -6.52 23.03 -23.23
C GLU A 521 -5.14 22.36 -23.23
N LEU A 522 -4.98 21.22 -22.54
CA LEU A 522 -3.72 20.49 -22.50
C LEU A 522 -3.36 19.96 -23.89
N ARG A 523 -4.36 19.43 -24.62
CA ARG A 523 -4.20 18.95 -26.00
C ARG A 523 -3.68 20.05 -26.93
N GLN A 524 -4.30 21.22 -26.90
CA GLN A 524 -3.87 22.34 -27.71
C GLN A 524 -2.47 22.81 -27.37
N GLU A 525 -2.13 22.83 -26.08
CA GLU A 525 -0.80 23.23 -25.63
C GLU A 525 0.28 22.24 -26.08
N ALA A 526 -0.01 20.92 -25.98
CA ALA A 526 0.89 19.88 -26.45
C ALA A 526 1.12 19.99 -27.98
N LEU A 527 0.05 20.18 -28.76
CA LEU A 527 0.15 20.40 -30.20
C LEU A 527 0.92 21.70 -30.53
N ARG A 528 0.68 22.79 -29.79
CA ARG A 528 1.41 24.05 -29.95
C ARG A 528 2.90 23.87 -29.67
N LEU A 529 3.26 23.16 -28.60
CA LEU A 529 4.63 22.85 -28.26
C LEU A 529 5.31 22.06 -29.40
N MET A 530 4.68 21.00 -29.87
CA MET A 530 5.22 20.11 -30.89
C MET A 530 5.36 20.80 -32.27
N ASN A 531 4.52 21.80 -32.58
CA ASN A 531 4.59 22.57 -33.82
C ASN A 531 5.50 23.81 -33.74
N SER A 532 5.89 24.26 -32.54
CA SER A 532 6.56 25.56 -32.33
C SER A 532 8.05 25.55 -32.66
N ARG A 533 8.68 24.40 -32.82
CA ARG A 533 10.14 24.27 -33.03
C ARG A 533 10.45 23.50 -34.29
N ASP A 534 11.54 23.90 -34.95
CA ASP A 534 12.14 23.10 -36.01
C ASP A 534 12.92 21.92 -35.40
N TYR A 535 12.23 20.81 -35.21
CA TYR A 535 12.82 19.55 -34.72
C TYR A 535 13.44 18.73 -35.86
N SER A 536 13.91 19.36 -36.91
CA SER A 536 14.47 18.69 -38.08
C SER A 536 15.60 17.70 -37.76
N TRP A 537 16.17 17.77 -36.54
CA TRP A 537 17.25 16.91 -36.08
C TRP A 537 16.85 15.89 -35.00
N ALA A 538 15.63 15.90 -34.43
CA ALA A 538 15.25 14.99 -33.34
C ALA A 538 13.73 14.82 -33.14
N ALA A 539 13.09 13.94 -33.93
CA ALA A 539 11.71 13.50 -33.68
C ALA A 539 11.53 12.97 -32.25
N SER A 540 12.54 12.26 -31.73
CA SER A 540 12.54 11.74 -30.37
C SER A 540 12.42 12.85 -29.32
N GLN A 541 13.07 14.00 -29.50
CA GLN A 541 12.98 15.09 -28.54
C GLN A 541 11.58 15.71 -28.48
N ARG A 542 10.91 15.86 -29.61
CA ARG A 542 9.54 16.32 -29.69
C ARG A 542 8.60 15.46 -28.86
N ILE A 543 8.73 14.14 -29.00
CA ILE A 543 7.97 13.14 -28.24
C ILE A 543 8.23 13.27 -26.74
N VAL A 544 9.50 13.32 -26.34
CA VAL A 544 9.88 13.36 -24.92
C VAL A 544 9.42 14.66 -24.25
N GLU A 545 9.46 15.79 -24.97
CA GLU A 545 8.93 17.07 -24.47
C GLU A 545 7.40 17.02 -24.31
N ALA A 546 6.67 16.35 -25.22
CA ALA A 546 5.24 16.15 -25.06
C ALA A 546 4.92 15.22 -23.87
N ILE A 547 5.65 14.10 -23.71
CA ILE A 547 5.53 13.22 -22.55
C ILE A 547 5.78 14.01 -21.26
N PHE A 548 6.82 14.85 -21.23
CA PHE A 548 7.12 15.68 -20.07
C PHE A 548 6.01 16.66 -19.75
N LEU A 549 5.51 17.41 -20.73
CA LEU A 549 4.41 18.36 -20.55
C LEU A 549 3.17 17.69 -19.97
N ILE A 550 2.77 16.54 -20.54
CA ILE A 550 1.60 15.80 -20.09
C ILE A 550 1.82 15.23 -18.67
N SER A 551 2.96 14.57 -18.42
CA SER A 551 3.27 13.96 -17.12
C SER A 551 3.36 14.94 -15.96
N THR A 552 3.67 16.22 -16.25
CA THR A 552 3.76 17.29 -15.25
C THR A 552 2.48 18.09 -15.11
N SER A 553 1.47 17.84 -15.95
CA SER A 553 0.18 18.52 -15.87
C SER A 553 -0.57 18.18 -14.57
N PRO A 554 -1.48 19.05 -14.11
CA PRO A 554 -2.39 18.75 -13.01
C PRO A 554 -3.23 17.50 -13.26
N GLU A 555 -3.63 17.26 -14.51
CA GLU A 555 -4.44 16.10 -14.93
C GLU A 555 -3.69 14.77 -14.71
N ALA A 556 -2.39 14.74 -14.98
CA ALA A 556 -1.56 13.58 -14.70
C ALA A 556 -1.24 13.40 -13.20
N ALA A 557 -1.23 14.50 -12.44
CA ALA A 557 -0.88 14.48 -11.02
C ALA A 557 -2.03 14.00 -10.13
N VAL A 558 -3.27 14.12 -10.56
CA VAL A 558 -4.47 13.73 -9.78
C VAL A 558 -4.94 12.33 -10.21
N GLN A 559 -5.27 11.50 -9.23
CA GLN A 559 -5.96 10.24 -9.43
C GLN A 559 -7.46 10.47 -9.21
N LEU A 560 -8.26 10.16 -10.25
CA LEU A 560 -9.72 10.25 -10.22
C LEU A 560 -10.36 8.87 -10.25
#